data_3259d80b73a7780e594036a0a7a5c8ac
#
_entry.id   3259d80b73a7780e594036a0a7a5c8ac
#
_cell.length_a   1.000
_cell.length_b   1.000
_cell.length_c   1.000
_cell.angle_alpha   90.00
_cell.angle_beta   90.00
_cell.angle_gamma   90.00
#
_symmetry.space_group_name_H-M   'P 1'
#
loop_
_entity.id
_entity.type
_entity.pdbx_description
1 polymer ?
#
loop_
_entity_poly.entity_id
_entity_poly.type
_entity_poly.pdbx_seq_one_letter_code
_entity_poly.pdbx_strand_id
1 'polypeptide(L)'
;MFKTESDFTYLMPVHFGGSKFDPHAKIVQKSQSLAITYETDQRLLENYIPECFELLAPEINIVFSKFTEINWLHGGQYNLINVAAPVHFHGKKDELDGSYTLVVWENLTAPILGGREQTGIPKIFADIQDLHILKPYYSTTVSYEGNTFLNMDFETEGSVTDDELKTLQSMFISQNTLGWRYIPKVGAPGAELSQFVLYPQGMEVEKAQKGVGNLKWTEMTPMQNPNQYWIINSLAALPIKKITQSLLMEGQTILRAMGARVIE
;
A
#
# COMPACT_ATOMS: atom_id res chain seq x y z
N MET A 1 -17.16 -35.26 6.26
CA MET A 1 -17.69 -33.91 5.96
C MET A 1 -16.70 -32.86 6.48
N PHE A 2 -16.37 -31.86 5.66
CA PHE A 2 -15.49 -30.78 6.06
C PHE A 2 -16.11 -29.90 7.18
N LYS A 3 -15.31 -29.49 8.16
CA LYS A 3 -15.68 -28.54 9.20
C LYS A 3 -14.49 -27.60 9.41
N THR A 4 -14.76 -26.33 9.70
CA THR A 4 -13.73 -25.36 10.10
C THR A 4 -13.26 -25.63 11.53
N GLU A 5 -11.99 -25.36 11.78
CA GLU A 5 -11.36 -25.41 13.10
C GLU A 5 -11.24 -23.98 13.67
N SER A 6 -11.47 -23.79 14.95
CA SER A 6 -11.55 -22.47 15.59
C SER A 6 -10.20 -21.74 15.70
N ASP A 7 -9.09 -22.46 15.63
CA ASP A 7 -7.73 -21.96 15.70
C ASP A 7 -7.04 -21.82 14.33
N PHE A 8 -7.84 -21.92 13.25
CA PHE A 8 -7.38 -21.74 11.87
C PHE A 8 -7.96 -20.48 11.24
N THR A 9 -7.17 -19.87 10.39
CA THR A 9 -7.60 -18.82 9.46
C THR A 9 -7.86 -19.42 8.10
N TYR A 10 -9.01 -19.08 7.52
CA TYR A 10 -9.43 -19.55 6.21
C TYR A 10 -9.61 -18.38 5.25
N LEU A 11 -9.23 -18.59 4.01
CA LEU A 11 -9.63 -17.78 2.85
C LEU A 11 -10.43 -18.64 1.90
N MET A 12 -11.26 -18.05 1.05
CA MET A 12 -11.96 -18.79 0.01
C MET A 12 -11.00 -19.38 -1.02
N PRO A 13 -11.14 -20.62 -1.45
CA PRO A 13 -12.19 -21.58 -1.08
C PRO A 13 -11.91 -22.32 0.25
N VAL A 14 -12.78 -22.14 1.22
CA VAL A 14 -12.62 -22.54 2.63
C VAL A 14 -12.46 -24.06 2.82
N HIS A 15 -13.16 -24.87 2.00
CA HIS A 15 -13.25 -26.32 2.16
C HIS A 15 -12.01 -27.13 1.76
N PHE A 16 -10.93 -26.45 1.32
CA PHE A 16 -9.64 -27.08 1.06
C PHE A 16 -8.64 -26.91 2.22
N GLY A 17 -9.05 -26.30 3.31
CA GLY A 17 -8.26 -26.11 4.51
C GLY A 17 -7.90 -24.65 4.75
N GLY A 18 -7.17 -24.41 5.82
CA GLY A 18 -6.69 -23.11 6.27
C GLY A 18 -5.31 -23.21 6.91
N SER A 19 -4.82 -22.11 7.39
CA SER A 19 -3.56 -22.02 8.14
C SER A 19 -3.85 -21.88 9.62
N LYS A 20 -3.14 -22.63 10.47
CA LYS A 20 -3.23 -22.46 11.90
C LYS A 20 -2.85 -21.04 12.29
N PHE A 21 -3.65 -20.39 13.11
CA PHE A 21 -3.38 -19.03 13.57
C PHE A 21 -2.17 -19.02 14.49
N ASP A 22 -1.16 -18.21 14.13
CA ASP A 22 0.01 -17.93 14.95
C ASP A 22 0.10 -16.41 15.19
N PRO A 23 -0.19 -15.94 16.43
CA PRO A 23 -0.18 -14.50 16.73
C PRO A 23 1.23 -13.87 16.63
N HIS A 24 2.27 -14.68 16.56
CA HIS A 24 3.66 -14.24 16.45
C HIS A 24 4.21 -14.33 15.03
N ALA A 25 3.44 -14.87 14.10
CA ALA A 25 3.86 -14.97 12.70
C ALA A 25 4.14 -13.59 12.11
N LYS A 26 5.27 -13.48 11.40
CA LYS A 26 5.68 -12.27 10.68
C LYS A 26 5.86 -12.62 9.22
N ILE A 27 5.34 -11.75 8.35
CA ILE A 27 5.68 -11.77 6.95
C ILE A 27 6.96 -10.94 6.81
N VAL A 28 8.02 -11.60 6.34
CA VAL A 28 9.33 -10.99 6.15
C VAL A 28 9.71 -11.10 4.69
N GLN A 29 10.17 -10.00 4.12
CA GLN A 29 10.49 -9.91 2.71
C GLN A 29 11.56 -8.85 2.45
N LYS A 30 12.51 -9.12 1.55
CA LYS A 30 13.39 -8.08 1.05
C LYS A 30 12.60 -7.09 0.21
N SER A 31 12.94 -5.82 0.32
CA SER A 31 12.25 -4.73 -0.40
C SER A 31 13.23 -3.76 -1.04
N GLN A 32 12.88 -3.36 -2.28
CA GLN A 32 13.42 -2.20 -2.95
C GLN A 32 12.24 -1.26 -3.23
N SER A 33 12.26 -0.05 -2.68
CA SER A 33 11.11 0.86 -2.71
C SER A 33 11.50 2.24 -3.22
N LEU A 34 10.73 2.76 -4.18
CA LEU A 34 10.77 4.15 -4.62
C LEU A 34 9.55 4.87 -4.05
N ALA A 35 9.78 5.78 -3.11
CA ALA A 35 8.75 6.59 -2.48
C ALA A 35 8.79 8.03 -3.02
N ILE A 36 7.64 8.56 -3.43
CA ILE A 36 7.46 9.95 -3.83
C ILE A 36 6.29 10.53 -3.05
N THR A 37 6.53 11.60 -2.30
CA THR A 37 5.50 12.34 -1.57
C THR A 37 5.29 13.69 -2.22
N TYR A 38 4.03 14.09 -2.40
CA TYR A 38 3.69 15.39 -2.96
C TYR A 38 2.51 16.05 -2.24
N GLU A 39 2.54 17.38 -2.20
CA GLU A 39 1.42 18.20 -1.78
C GLU A 39 0.34 18.23 -2.87
N THR A 40 -0.93 18.15 -2.44
CA THR A 40 -2.10 18.24 -3.32
C THR A 40 -3.12 19.26 -2.81
N ASP A 41 -4.31 19.28 -3.37
CA ASP A 41 -5.41 20.10 -2.88
C ASP A 41 -6.12 19.40 -1.72
N GLN A 42 -6.12 20.03 -0.55
CA GLN A 42 -6.72 19.47 0.66
C GLN A 42 -8.20 19.14 0.49
N ARG A 43 -9.00 20.06 -0.08
CA ARG A 43 -10.45 19.88 -0.22
C ARG A 43 -10.79 18.75 -1.17
N LEU A 44 -9.97 18.58 -2.23
CA LEU A 44 -10.15 17.46 -3.16
C LEU A 44 -9.76 16.14 -2.51
N LEU A 45 -8.67 16.10 -1.74
CA LEU A 45 -8.21 14.89 -1.05
C LEU A 45 -9.19 14.46 0.05
N GLU A 46 -9.75 15.39 0.81
CA GLU A 46 -10.76 15.13 1.86
C GLU A 46 -11.98 14.36 1.34
N ASN A 47 -12.34 14.45 0.06
CA ASN A 47 -13.43 13.66 -0.52
C ASN A 47 -13.18 12.14 -0.49
N TYR A 48 -11.93 11.70 -0.31
CA TYR A 48 -11.53 10.29 -0.26
C TYR A 48 -11.17 9.81 1.15
N ILE A 49 -11.28 10.69 2.14
CA ILE A 49 -10.97 10.40 3.55
C ILE A 49 -12.28 10.21 4.32
N PRO A 50 -12.51 9.07 4.99
CA PRO A 50 -13.73 8.86 5.79
C PRO A 50 -13.84 9.84 6.96
N GLU A 51 -15.07 10.20 7.36
CA GLU A 51 -15.36 11.23 8.37
C GLU A 51 -14.67 11.05 9.74
N CYS A 52 -14.31 9.81 10.09
CA CYS A 52 -13.59 9.53 11.34
C CYS A 52 -12.08 9.74 11.25
N PHE A 53 -11.58 10.19 10.10
CA PHE A 53 -10.17 10.53 9.90
C PHE A 53 -10.01 12.02 9.60
N GLU A 54 -8.96 12.62 10.12
CA GLU A 54 -8.52 13.97 9.83
C GLU A 54 -7.18 13.92 9.08
N LEU A 55 -7.02 14.70 8.02
CA LEU A 55 -5.74 14.82 7.33
C LEU A 55 -4.72 15.55 8.21
N LEU A 56 -3.57 14.93 8.46
CA LEU A 56 -2.43 15.57 9.13
C LEU A 56 -1.70 16.56 8.21
N ALA A 57 -1.73 16.28 6.91
CA ALA A 57 -1.20 17.14 5.86
C ALA A 57 -1.92 16.87 4.54
N PRO A 58 -2.05 17.85 3.63
CA PRO A 58 -2.61 17.67 2.31
C PRO A 58 -1.59 17.00 1.36
N GLU A 59 -1.12 15.83 1.76
CA GLU A 59 -0.07 15.09 1.07
C GLU A 59 -0.55 13.71 0.63
N ILE A 60 0.01 13.27 -0.49
CA ILE A 60 -0.11 11.90 -0.99
C ILE A 60 1.28 11.29 -1.04
N ASN A 61 1.41 10.13 -0.44
CA ASN A 61 2.60 9.29 -0.55
C ASN A 61 2.31 8.16 -1.54
N ILE A 62 3.13 8.06 -2.59
CA ILE A 62 3.09 6.96 -3.57
C ILE A 62 4.38 6.18 -3.44
N VAL A 63 4.25 4.89 -3.19
CA VAL A 63 5.39 3.98 -3.03
C VAL A 63 5.28 2.83 -4.02
N PHE A 64 6.23 2.77 -4.95
CA PHE A 64 6.55 1.52 -5.62
C PHE A 64 7.37 0.65 -4.68
N SER A 65 7.07 -0.65 -4.61
CA SER A 65 7.94 -1.63 -3.94
C SER A 65 8.02 -2.92 -4.72
N LYS A 66 9.23 -3.42 -4.88
CA LYS A 66 9.50 -4.80 -5.30
C LYS A 66 9.84 -5.61 -4.06
N PHE A 67 9.10 -6.69 -3.84
CA PHE A 67 9.35 -7.64 -2.78
C PHE A 67 9.92 -8.94 -3.35
N THR A 68 10.94 -9.46 -2.67
CA THR A 68 11.62 -10.72 -3.00
C THR A 68 11.88 -11.52 -1.74
N GLU A 69 12.29 -12.79 -1.87
CA GLU A 69 12.59 -13.67 -0.73
C GLU A 69 11.45 -13.72 0.31
N ILE A 70 10.23 -13.73 -0.15
CA ILE A 70 9.03 -13.67 0.69
C ILE A 70 8.83 -15.01 1.39
N ASN A 71 8.88 -15.01 2.73
CA ASN A 71 8.86 -16.25 3.51
C ASN A 71 7.59 -17.10 3.30
N TRP A 72 6.41 -16.48 3.29
CA TRP A 72 5.14 -17.20 3.11
C TRP A 72 4.85 -17.63 1.65
N LEU A 73 5.56 -17.06 0.66
CA LEU A 73 5.54 -17.48 -0.75
C LEU A 73 6.69 -18.43 -1.10
N HIS A 74 7.40 -18.93 -0.10
CA HIS A 74 8.56 -19.81 -0.30
C HIS A 74 9.62 -19.23 -1.25
N GLY A 75 9.88 -17.92 -1.16
CA GLY A 75 10.87 -17.21 -1.97
C GLY A 75 10.31 -16.54 -3.22
N GLY A 76 9.00 -16.47 -3.39
CA GLY A 76 8.35 -15.75 -4.48
C GLY A 76 8.58 -14.24 -4.43
N GLN A 77 8.10 -13.53 -5.45
CA GLN A 77 8.23 -12.07 -5.56
C GLN A 77 6.97 -11.45 -6.15
N TYR A 78 6.75 -10.18 -5.85
CA TYR A 78 5.75 -9.34 -6.50
C TYR A 78 6.09 -7.86 -6.37
N ASN A 79 5.46 -7.04 -7.21
CA ASN A 79 5.53 -5.58 -7.16
C ASN A 79 4.22 -5.01 -6.65
N LEU A 80 4.30 -3.86 -5.98
CA LEU A 80 3.14 -3.09 -5.58
C LEU A 80 3.34 -1.58 -5.81
N ILE A 81 2.21 -0.89 -5.92
CA ILE A 81 2.09 0.56 -5.76
C ILE A 81 1.13 0.82 -4.62
N ASN A 82 1.58 1.47 -3.58
CA ASN A 82 0.74 1.96 -2.49
C ASN A 82 0.49 3.46 -2.63
N VAL A 83 -0.76 3.89 -2.54
CA VAL A 83 -1.16 5.30 -2.51
C VAL A 83 -1.86 5.57 -1.20
N ALA A 84 -1.33 6.49 -0.40
CA ALA A 84 -1.83 6.74 0.93
C ALA A 84 -1.70 8.22 1.33
N ALA A 85 -2.49 8.64 2.33
CA ALA A 85 -2.45 9.97 2.93
C ALA A 85 -2.19 9.88 4.43
N PRO A 86 -1.44 10.83 5.04
CA PRO A 86 -1.22 10.88 6.48
C PRO A 86 -2.48 11.38 7.17
N VAL A 87 -2.96 10.63 8.16
CA VAL A 87 -4.20 10.92 8.87
C VAL A 87 -4.09 10.68 10.36
N HIS A 88 -4.96 11.34 11.12
CA HIS A 88 -5.31 11.01 12.48
C HIS A 88 -6.68 10.32 12.52
N PHE A 89 -6.81 9.22 13.25
CA PHE A 89 -8.06 8.50 13.46
C PHE A 89 -8.72 8.95 14.77
N HIS A 90 -9.96 9.44 14.68
CA HIS A 90 -10.80 9.82 15.80
C HIS A 90 -11.85 8.74 16.07
N GLY A 91 -11.50 7.76 16.86
CA GLY A 91 -12.41 6.70 17.27
C GLY A 91 -12.99 6.90 18.66
N LYS A 92 -13.86 5.98 19.05
CA LYS A 92 -14.43 5.95 20.41
C LYS A 92 -13.48 5.32 21.44
N LYS A 93 -12.59 4.47 20.98
CA LYS A 93 -11.64 3.69 21.81
C LYS A 93 -10.21 3.89 21.38
N ASP A 94 -10.01 4.25 20.13
CA ASP A 94 -8.69 4.41 19.52
C ASP A 94 -8.50 5.84 19.03
N GLU A 95 -7.37 6.44 19.35
CA GLU A 95 -6.87 7.72 18.86
C GLU A 95 -5.46 7.48 18.38
N LEU A 96 -5.20 7.59 17.08
CA LEU A 96 -3.87 7.29 16.55
C LEU A 96 -3.59 7.92 15.18
N ASP A 97 -2.32 8.27 14.98
CA ASP A 97 -1.81 8.70 13.68
C ASP A 97 -1.42 7.49 12.83
N GLY A 98 -1.59 7.63 11.53
CA GLY A 98 -1.20 6.61 10.58
C GLY A 98 -1.28 7.05 9.13
N SER A 99 -1.05 6.11 8.25
CA SER A 99 -1.14 6.28 6.81
C SER A 99 -2.41 5.58 6.33
N TYR A 100 -3.43 6.35 5.95
CA TYR A 100 -4.67 5.80 5.38
C TYR A 100 -4.45 5.41 3.93
N THR A 101 -4.64 4.14 3.64
CA THR A 101 -4.45 3.57 2.32
C THR A 101 -5.65 3.86 1.43
N LEU A 102 -5.46 4.67 0.39
CA LEU A 102 -6.48 4.97 -0.62
C LEU A 102 -6.64 3.79 -1.58
N VAL A 103 -5.54 3.25 -2.07
CA VAL A 103 -5.50 2.08 -2.95
C VAL A 103 -4.12 1.45 -2.96
N VAL A 104 -4.07 0.12 -3.15
CA VAL A 104 -2.84 -0.61 -3.46
C VAL A 104 -3.05 -1.39 -4.76
N TRP A 105 -2.15 -1.23 -5.72
CA TRP A 105 -2.05 -2.14 -6.86
C TRP A 105 -0.96 -3.17 -6.60
N GLU A 106 -1.22 -4.41 -6.96
CA GLU A 106 -0.24 -5.51 -6.90
C GLU A 106 -0.34 -6.39 -8.14
N ASN A 107 0.77 -6.95 -8.57
CA ASN A 107 0.82 -7.83 -9.74
C ASN A 107 0.75 -9.33 -9.42
N LEU A 108 0.33 -9.68 -8.20
CA LEU A 108 0.16 -11.06 -7.76
C LEU A 108 -1.16 -11.23 -6.98
N THR A 109 -1.95 -12.21 -7.35
CA THR A 109 -3.30 -12.42 -6.77
C THR A 109 -3.26 -12.80 -5.29
N ALA A 110 -2.31 -13.64 -4.87
CA ALA A 110 -2.27 -14.15 -3.49
C ALA A 110 -2.18 -13.05 -2.42
N PRO A 111 -1.27 -12.05 -2.48
CA PRO A 111 -1.25 -10.95 -1.53
C PRO A 111 -2.45 -10.01 -1.65
N ILE A 112 -3.11 -9.92 -2.81
CA ILE A 112 -4.34 -9.14 -2.98
C ILE A 112 -5.46 -9.75 -2.14
N LEU A 113 -5.71 -11.06 -2.28
CA LEU A 113 -6.81 -11.75 -1.57
C LEU A 113 -6.62 -11.67 -0.06
N GLY A 114 -5.45 -12.07 0.45
CA GLY A 114 -5.14 -12.00 1.89
C GLY A 114 -5.22 -10.57 2.44
N GLY A 115 -4.70 -9.59 1.71
CA GLY A 115 -4.76 -8.19 2.11
C GLY A 115 -6.19 -7.65 2.23
N ARG A 116 -7.05 -7.97 1.28
CA ARG A 116 -8.47 -7.56 1.30
C ARG A 116 -9.27 -8.29 2.37
N GLU A 117 -9.16 -9.61 2.43
CA GLU A 117 -10.02 -10.44 3.28
C GLU A 117 -9.60 -10.45 4.75
N GLN A 118 -8.30 -10.42 5.04
CA GLN A 118 -7.78 -10.48 6.42
C GLN A 118 -7.48 -9.10 7.02
N THR A 119 -6.83 -8.22 6.27
CA THR A 119 -6.30 -6.97 6.82
C THR A 119 -7.00 -5.70 6.34
N GLY A 120 -7.99 -5.83 5.45
CA GLY A 120 -8.82 -4.70 5.00
C GLY A 120 -8.09 -3.64 4.17
N ILE A 121 -6.95 -3.99 3.59
CA ILE A 121 -6.21 -3.10 2.70
C ILE A 121 -6.83 -3.14 1.29
N PRO A 122 -7.11 -2.00 0.66
CA PRO A 122 -7.85 -1.90 -0.60
C PRO A 122 -6.98 -2.29 -1.81
N LYS A 123 -6.61 -3.56 -1.88
CA LYS A 123 -5.74 -4.12 -2.90
C LYS A 123 -6.49 -4.52 -4.17
N ILE A 124 -5.94 -4.16 -5.33
CA ILE A 124 -6.45 -4.52 -6.66
C ILE A 124 -5.28 -4.89 -7.59
N PHE A 125 -5.57 -5.53 -8.70
CA PHE A 125 -4.54 -5.98 -9.64
C PHE A 125 -4.13 -4.89 -10.62
N ALA A 126 -2.81 -4.83 -10.92
CA ALA A 126 -2.25 -4.15 -12.08
C ALA A 126 -0.96 -4.84 -12.55
N ASP A 127 -0.58 -4.61 -13.80
CA ASP A 127 0.73 -4.95 -14.33
C ASP A 127 1.73 -3.88 -13.90
N ILE A 128 2.69 -4.24 -13.07
CA ILE A 128 3.68 -3.32 -12.50
C ILE A 128 5.06 -3.79 -12.93
N GLN A 129 5.76 -2.94 -13.69
CA GLN A 129 7.10 -3.25 -14.16
C GLN A 129 8.12 -3.17 -13.01
N ASP A 130 9.18 -3.96 -13.09
CA ASP A 130 10.36 -3.77 -12.25
C ASP A 130 10.98 -2.39 -12.53
N LEU A 131 11.75 -1.85 -11.59
CA LEU A 131 12.53 -0.65 -11.85
C LEU A 131 13.51 -0.88 -12.99
N HIS A 132 13.41 -0.08 -14.04
CA HIS A 132 14.45 0.08 -15.05
C HIS A 132 15.55 0.95 -14.46
N ILE A 133 16.78 0.47 -14.48
CA ILE A 133 17.91 1.11 -13.81
C ILE A 133 19.00 1.43 -14.81
N LEU A 134 19.20 2.71 -15.08
CA LEU A 134 20.36 3.26 -15.78
C LEU A 134 20.88 4.43 -14.94
N LYS A 135 21.72 4.13 -13.96
CA LYS A 135 22.21 5.13 -12.99
C LYS A 135 22.71 6.38 -13.68
N PRO A 136 22.29 7.60 -13.22
CA PRO A 136 21.53 7.86 -11.97
C PRO A 136 20.01 7.69 -12.09
N TYR A 137 19.47 7.21 -13.19
CA TYR A 137 18.04 7.18 -13.51
C TYR A 137 17.39 5.84 -13.15
N TYR A 138 16.17 5.93 -12.62
CA TYR A 138 15.29 4.82 -12.28
C TYR A 138 13.88 5.13 -12.78
N SER A 139 13.19 4.15 -13.35
CA SER A 139 11.80 4.34 -13.78
C SER A 139 10.99 3.07 -13.65
N THR A 140 9.68 3.21 -13.47
CA THR A 140 8.71 2.12 -13.54
C THR A 140 7.39 2.61 -14.10
N THR A 141 6.60 1.67 -14.60
CA THR A 141 5.26 1.93 -15.14
C THR A 141 4.25 0.97 -14.56
N VAL A 142 3.01 1.43 -14.47
CA VAL A 142 1.86 0.65 -14.02
C VAL A 142 0.79 0.69 -15.10
N SER A 143 0.31 -0.48 -15.47
CA SER A 143 -0.66 -0.64 -16.55
C SER A 143 -1.74 -1.69 -16.20
N TYR A 144 -2.80 -1.66 -16.96
CA TYR A 144 -3.83 -2.68 -16.95
C TYR A 144 -4.15 -3.04 -18.41
N GLU A 145 -3.98 -4.33 -18.75
CA GLU A 145 -4.17 -4.83 -20.12
C GLU A 145 -3.45 -3.98 -21.19
N GLY A 146 -2.20 -3.58 -20.89
CA GLY A 146 -1.37 -2.77 -21.80
C GLY A 146 -1.64 -1.27 -21.77
N ASN A 147 -2.64 -0.78 -21.04
CA ASN A 147 -2.94 0.65 -20.92
C ASN A 147 -2.20 1.20 -19.67
N THR A 148 -1.15 1.98 -19.90
CA THR A 148 -0.34 2.59 -18.83
C THR A 148 -1.06 3.79 -18.22
N PHE A 149 -1.24 3.76 -16.90
CA PHE A 149 -1.92 4.83 -16.16
C PHE A 149 -1.05 5.57 -15.14
N LEU A 150 0.10 4.99 -14.74
CA LEU A 150 1.06 5.66 -13.87
C LEU A 150 2.47 5.42 -14.39
N ASN A 151 3.26 6.50 -14.46
CA ASN A 151 4.71 6.47 -14.64
C ASN A 151 5.36 7.08 -13.41
N MET A 152 6.44 6.49 -12.93
CA MET A 152 7.25 7.01 -11.85
C MET A 152 8.72 7.02 -12.30
N ASP A 153 9.38 8.17 -12.13
CA ASP A 153 10.79 8.37 -12.47
C ASP A 153 11.55 8.94 -11.27
N PHE A 154 12.82 8.59 -11.16
CA PHE A 154 13.69 9.07 -10.10
C PHE A 154 15.11 9.23 -10.62
N GLU A 155 15.71 10.39 -10.37
CA GLU A 155 17.13 10.65 -10.59
C GLU A 155 17.83 10.78 -9.25
N THR A 156 18.75 9.84 -8.92
CA THR A 156 19.45 9.88 -7.64
C THR A 156 20.51 10.97 -7.60
N GLU A 157 20.53 11.72 -6.52
CA GLU A 157 21.59 12.66 -6.16
C GLU A 157 22.69 12.00 -5.30
N GLY A 158 22.47 10.76 -4.87
CA GLY A 158 23.40 9.96 -4.10
C GLY A 158 22.81 9.39 -2.82
N SER A 159 23.63 8.69 -2.06
CA SER A 159 23.24 8.12 -0.77
C SER A 159 22.92 9.21 0.24
N VAL A 160 21.96 8.95 1.12
CA VAL A 160 21.75 9.78 2.31
C VAL A 160 22.95 9.67 3.26
N THR A 161 23.13 10.66 4.13
CA THR A 161 24.14 10.61 5.20
C THR A 161 23.79 9.56 6.26
N ASP A 162 24.75 9.15 7.08
CA ASP A 162 24.52 8.19 8.17
C ASP A 162 23.45 8.66 9.18
N ASP A 163 23.37 9.97 9.44
CA ASP A 163 22.38 10.53 10.37
C ASP A 163 20.99 10.60 9.72
N GLU A 164 20.89 10.92 8.43
CA GLU A 164 19.66 10.82 7.65
C GLU A 164 19.18 9.35 7.61
N LEU A 165 20.08 8.39 7.41
CA LEU A 165 19.75 6.96 7.41
C LEU A 165 19.19 6.51 8.77
N LYS A 166 19.81 6.89 9.88
CA LYS A 166 19.29 6.60 11.22
C LYS A 166 17.90 7.19 11.45
N THR A 167 17.67 8.41 10.95
CA THR A 167 16.35 9.04 11.02
C THR A 167 15.31 8.24 10.24
N LEU A 168 15.60 7.83 9.01
CA LEU A 168 14.72 6.99 8.21
C LEU A 168 14.47 5.63 8.88
N GLN A 169 15.50 4.99 9.43
CA GLN A 169 15.36 3.74 10.20
C GLN A 169 14.37 3.90 11.36
N SER A 170 14.51 4.99 12.13
CA SER A 170 13.59 5.28 13.23
C SER A 170 12.16 5.51 12.76
N MET A 171 11.97 6.22 11.64
CA MET A 171 10.65 6.52 11.08
C MET A 171 9.95 5.28 10.50
N PHE A 172 10.69 4.39 9.85
CA PHE A 172 10.11 3.28 9.12
C PHE A 172 10.05 1.96 9.91
N ILE A 173 10.71 1.84 11.06
CA ILE A 173 10.74 0.59 11.86
C ILE A 173 9.35 0.15 12.34
N SER A 174 8.45 1.11 12.56
CA SER A 174 7.07 0.86 12.98
C SER A 174 6.14 1.91 12.40
N GLN A 175 5.19 1.46 11.58
CA GLN A 175 4.21 2.32 10.91
C GLN A 175 2.81 1.75 11.11
N ASN A 176 1.85 2.66 11.32
CA ASN A 176 0.43 2.36 11.36
C ASN A 176 -0.14 2.50 9.95
N THR A 177 -0.41 1.38 9.28
CA THR A 177 -1.20 1.40 8.04
C THR A 177 -2.66 1.24 8.39
N LEU A 178 -3.49 2.15 7.89
CA LEU A 178 -4.92 2.19 8.15
C LEU A 178 -5.68 1.84 6.89
N GLY A 179 -6.74 1.07 7.03
CA GLY A 179 -7.56 0.63 5.92
C GLY A 179 -9.03 0.54 6.28
N TRP A 180 -9.86 0.40 5.28
CA TRP A 180 -11.30 0.18 5.42
C TRP A 180 -11.68 -1.19 4.86
N ARG A 181 -11.89 -2.16 5.74
CA ARG A 181 -12.38 -3.48 5.38
C ARG A 181 -13.88 -3.41 5.10
N TYR A 182 -14.23 -3.45 3.81
CA TYR A 182 -15.59 -3.36 3.34
C TYR A 182 -15.96 -4.62 2.53
N ILE A 183 -16.90 -5.41 3.03
CA ILE A 183 -17.42 -6.59 2.36
C ILE A 183 -18.89 -6.33 2.02
N PRO A 184 -19.26 -6.29 0.74
CA PRO A 184 -20.65 -6.05 0.33
C PRO A 184 -21.56 -7.21 0.71
N LYS A 185 -22.85 -6.92 0.91
CA LYS A 185 -23.88 -7.93 1.08
C LYS A 185 -24.07 -8.73 -0.21
N VAL A 186 -24.38 -10.01 -0.06
CA VAL A 186 -24.74 -10.86 -1.21
C VAL A 186 -26.16 -10.51 -1.66
N GLY A 187 -26.31 -10.10 -2.93
CA GLY A 187 -27.60 -9.83 -3.55
C GLY A 187 -28.38 -8.63 -3.00
N ALA A 188 -27.74 -7.74 -2.24
CA ALA A 188 -28.39 -6.56 -1.65
C ALA A 188 -27.41 -5.39 -1.57
N PRO A 189 -27.90 -4.12 -1.55
CA PRO A 189 -27.03 -2.98 -1.33
C PRO A 189 -26.51 -2.89 0.11
N GLY A 190 -25.34 -2.21 0.27
CA GLY A 190 -24.70 -2.00 1.57
C GLY A 190 -23.67 -3.07 1.93
N ALA A 191 -23.09 -2.94 3.11
CA ALA A 191 -22.05 -3.81 3.63
C ALA A 191 -22.60 -4.93 4.52
N GLU A 192 -22.10 -6.14 4.34
CA GLU A 192 -22.16 -7.20 5.36
C GLU A 192 -21.16 -6.90 6.48
N LEU A 193 -20.00 -6.37 6.12
CA LEU A 193 -18.94 -5.95 7.03
C LEU A 193 -18.39 -4.60 6.60
N SER A 194 -18.30 -3.66 7.52
CA SER A 194 -17.68 -2.35 7.34
C SER A 194 -16.91 -1.99 8.60
N GLN A 195 -15.57 -2.04 8.54
CA GLN A 195 -14.68 -1.88 9.70
C GLN A 195 -13.43 -1.12 9.30
N PHE A 196 -13.02 -0.14 10.11
CA PHE A 196 -11.68 0.41 9.98
C PHE A 196 -10.69 -0.51 10.69
N VAL A 197 -9.50 -0.63 10.12
CA VAL A 197 -8.49 -1.56 10.59
C VAL A 197 -7.14 -0.86 10.70
N LEU A 198 -6.40 -1.23 11.74
CA LEU A 198 -4.97 -0.97 11.89
C LEU A 198 -4.21 -2.22 11.43
N TYR A 199 -3.28 -2.03 10.49
CA TYR A 199 -2.35 -3.07 10.03
C TYR A 199 -0.91 -2.62 10.29
N PRO A 200 -0.29 -3.07 11.39
CA PRO A 200 1.08 -2.66 11.73
C PRO A 200 2.09 -3.20 10.72
N GLN A 201 2.98 -2.33 10.29
CA GLN A 201 4.07 -2.67 9.37
C GLN A 201 5.37 -2.01 9.82
N GLY A 202 6.47 -2.40 9.22
CA GLY A 202 7.76 -1.75 9.42
C GLY A 202 8.75 -2.13 8.32
N MET A 203 9.75 -1.29 8.16
CA MET A 203 10.87 -1.53 7.27
C MET A 203 12.18 -1.28 8.02
N GLU A 204 13.04 -2.27 8.02
CA GLU A 204 14.44 -2.12 8.42
C GLU A 204 15.20 -1.59 7.21
N VAL A 205 15.39 -0.27 7.16
CA VAL A 205 16.08 0.39 6.04
C VAL A 205 17.58 0.14 6.15
N GLU A 206 18.15 -0.54 5.16
CA GLU A 206 19.58 -0.82 5.07
C GLU A 206 20.32 0.24 4.28
N LYS A 207 19.70 0.73 3.20
CA LYS A 207 20.24 1.77 2.32
C LYS A 207 19.14 2.72 1.88
N ALA A 208 19.50 3.97 1.72
CA ALA A 208 18.62 4.98 1.13
C ALA A 208 19.41 5.93 0.23
N GLN A 209 18.77 6.37 -0.84
CA GLN A 209 19.27 7.39 -1.76
C GLN A 209 18.21 8.49 -1.86
N LYS A 210 18.65 9.74 -1.84
CA LYS A 210 17.80 10.90 -2.12
C LYS A 210 18.01 11.36 -3.55
N GLY A 211 17.03 12.09 -4.06
CA GLY A 211 17.07 12.58 -5.42
C GLY A 211 15.79 13.27 -5.85
N VAL A 212 15.65 13.46 -7.14
CA VAL A 212 14.49 14.11 -7.75
C VAL A 212 13.55 13.03 -8.30
N GLY A 213 12.39 12.90 -7.70
CA GLY A 213 11.31 12.05 -8.20
C GLY A 213 10.35 12.82 -9.09
N ASN A 214 9.71 12.12 -9.99
CA ASN A 214 8.60 12.61 -10.79
C ASN A 214 7.57 11.50 -10.96
N LEU A 215 6.31 11.87 -11.11
CA LEU A 215 5.25 10.93 -11.42
C LEU A 215 4.20 11.56 -12.36
N LYS A 216 3.58 10.72 -13.17
CA LYS A 216 2.55 11.13 -14.10
C LYS A 216 1.40 10.14 -14.11
N TRP A 217 0.22 10.60 -13.74
CA TRP A 217 -1.04 9.90 -13.96
C TRP A 217 -1.54 10.12 -15.39
N THR A 218 -2.14 9.09 -15.95
CA THR A 218 -2.84 9.16 -17.26
C THR A 218 -4.28 8.69 -17.04
N GLU A 219 -5.23 9.55 -17.35
CA GLU A 219 -6.66 9.22 -17.27
C GLU A 219 -7.01 8.04 -18.18
N MET A 220 -7.93 7.21 -17.72
CA MET A 220 -8.41 6.03 -18.42
C MET A 220 -9.88 6.17 -18.79
N THR A 221 -10.23 5.64 -19.95
CA THR A 221 -11.62 5.43 -20.34
C THR A 221 -12.14 4.09 -19.76
N PRO A 222 -13.47 3.91 -19.64
CA PRO A 222 -14.05 2.62 -19.26
C PRO A 222 -13.64 1.45 -20.17
N MET A 223 -13.32 1.74 -21.44
CA MET A 223 -12.86 0.70 -22.39
C MET A 223 -11.41 0.29 -22.15
N GLN A 224 -10.57 1.20 -21.67
CA GLN A 224 -9.16 0.91 -21.38
C GLN A 224 -8.98 0.23 -20.03
N ASN A 225 -9.81 0.58 -19.04
CA ASN A 225 -9.76 -0.02 -17.71
C ASN A 225 -11.17 -0.04 -17.08
N PRO A 226 -12.01 -1.05 -17.38
CA PRO A 226 -13.43 -1.05 -17.02
C PRO A 226 -13.68 -1.08 -15.50
N ASN A 227 -12.73 -1.61 -14.72
CA ASN A 227 -12.93 -1.87 -13.30
C ASN A 227 -12.22 -0.88 -12.38
N GLN A 228 -11.38 0.03 -12.90
CA GLN A 228 -10.54 0.89 -12.07
C GLN A 228 -10.42 2.33 -12.61
N TYR A 229 -10.97 2.65 -13.82
CA TYR A 229 -10.80 3.97 -14.44
C TYR A 229 -11.22 5.11 -13.51
N TRP A 230 -12.28 4.93 -12.71
CA TRP A 230 -12.72 5.96 -11.76
C TRP A 230 -11.71 6.19 -10.63
N ILE A 231 -11.00 5.15 -10.14
CA ILE A 231 -9.96 5.28 -9.12
C ILE A 231 -8.78 6.07 -9.71
N ILE A 232 -8.32 5.66 -10.89
CA ILE A 232 -7.19 6.28 -11.59
C ILE A 232 -7.49 7.74 -11.90
N ASN A 233 -8.68 8.04 -12.47
CA ASN A 233 -9.07 9.40 -12.82
C ASN A 233 -9.28 10.29 -11.61
N SER A 234 -9.76 9.72 -10.49
CA SER A 234 -9.84 10.45 -9.22
C SER A 234 -8.45 10.86 -8.70
N LEU A 235 -7.46 9.96 -8.78
CA LEU A 235 -6.09 10.29 -8.38
C LEU A 235 -5.43 11.26 -9.38
N ALA A 236 -5.68 11.10 -10.67
CA ALA A 236 -5.20 12.01 -11.71
C ALA A 236 -5.76 13.45 -11.56
N ALA A 237 -6.97 13.58 -11.02
CA ALA A 237 -7.59 14.87 -10.74
C ALA A 237 -7.03 15.59 -9.50
N LEU A 238 -6.27 14.91 -8.66
CA LEU A 238 -5.56 15.52 -7.52
C LEU A 238 -4.28 16.19 -8.02
N PRO A 239 -4.17 17.54 -7.98
CA PRO A 239 -3.03 18.24 -8.55
C PRO A 239 -1.74 17.94 -7.79
N ILE A 240 -0.66 17.69 -8.52
CA ILE A 240 0.68 17.61 -7.95
C ILE A 240 1.21 19.05 -7.83
N LYS A 241 1.03 19.66 -6.65
CA LYS A 241 1.45 21.05 -6.40
C LYS A 241 2.96 21.16 -6.22
N LYS A 242 3.53 20.22 -5.46
CA LYS A 242 4.96 20.17 -5.15
C LYS A 242 5.34 18.78 -4.69
N ILE A 243 6.42 18.23 -5.22
CA ILE A 243 7.04 17.03 -4.66
C ILE A 243 7.86 17.45 -3.44
N THR A 244 7.54 16.90 -2.27
CA THR A 244 8.15 17.24 -0.98
C THR A 244 9.27 16.29 -0.61
N GLN A 245 9.19 15.03 -1.05
CA GLN A 245 10.22 14.03 -0.78
C GLN A 245 10.27 12.99 -1.91
N SER A 246 11.48 12.52 -2.20
CA SER A 246 11.71 11.36 -3.08
C SER A 246 12.88 10.55 -2.56
N LEU A 247 12.63 9.26 -2.32
CA LEU A 247 13.60 8.34 -1.73
C LEU A 247 13.58 6.99 -2.45
N LEU A 248 14.75 6.47 -2.75
CA LEU A 248 14.94 5.07 -3.12
C LEU A 248 15.55 4.33 -1.92
N MET A 249 14.87 3.32 -1.42
CA MET A 249 15.25 2.59 -0.21
C MET A 249 15.38 1.08 -0.51
N GLU A 250 16.35 0.44 0.14
CA GLU A 250 16.52 -1.00 0.16
C GLU A 250 16.57 -1.49 1.62
N GLY A 251 16.02 -2.67 1.87
CA GLY A 251 16.03 -3.27 3.20
C GLY A 251 15.06 -4.42 3.34
N GLN A 252 14.60 -4.65 4.56
CA GLN A 252 13.67 -5.71 4.88
C GLN A 252 12.34 -5.15 5.39
N THR A 253 11.24 -5.50 4.74
CA THR A 253 9.89 -5.15 5.21
C THR A 253 9.34 -6.28 6.09
N ILE A 254 8.73 -5.87 7.21
CA ILE A 254 8.10 -6.76 8.18
C ILE A 254 6.62 -6.38 8.28
N LEU A 255 5.75 -7.29 7.81
CA LEU A 255 4.31 -7.12 7.92
C LEU A 255 3.81 -7.94 9.11
N ARG A 256 3.13 -7.26 10.04
CA ARG A 256 2.59 -7.88 11.25
C ARG A 256 1.10 -8.18 11.08
N ALA A 257 0.76 -9.03 10.08
CA ALA A 257 -0.62 -9.35 9.74
C ALA A 257 -1.43 -9.90 10.93
N MET A 258 -0.78 -10.67 11.81
CA MET A 258 -1.42 -11.20 13.02
C MET A 258 -1.59 -10.15 14.13
N GLY A 259 -0.97 -8.98 13.99
CA GLY A 259 -1.21 -7.80 14.85
C GLY A 259 -2.26 -6.83 14.29
N ALA A 260 -2.82 -7.15 13.12
CA ALA A 260 -3.91 -6.36 12.56
C ALA A 260 -5.15 -6.46 13.45
N ARG A 261 -5.84 -5.34 13.63
CA ARG A 261 -7.05 -5.28 14.45
C ARG A 261 -8.04 -4.24 13.95
N VAL A 262 -9.29 -4.47 14.28
CA VAL A 262 -10.33 -3.43 14.12
C VAL A 262 -10.02 -2.27 15.06
N ILE A 263 -10.24 -1.06 14.61
CA ILE A 263 -10.15 0.18 15.39
C ILE A 263 -11.54 0.81 15.49
N GLU A 264 -11.87 1.34 16.68
CA GLU A 264 -13.21 1.84 17.05
C GLU A 264 -13.16 3.23 17.71
#